data_624cfcf8c74b28196cda17030d61e06a
#
_entry.id   624cfcf8c74b28196cda17030d61e06a
#
_cell.length_a   1.000
_cell.length_b   1.000
_cell.length_c   1.000
_cell.angle_alpha   90.00
_cell.angle_beta   90.00
_cell.angle_gamma   90.00
#
_symmetry.space_group_name_H-M   'P 1'
#
loop_
_entity.id
_entity.type
_entity.pdbx_description
1 polymer ?
#
loop_
_entity_poly.entity_id
_entity_poly.type
_entity_poly.pdbx_seq_one_letter_code
_entity_poly.pdbx_strand_id
1 'polypeptide(L)'
;MRQDTIHYNLDEIDKHNSLINLILGEKSGGKSYQIKHKKAVEYYLKYKKRFILLRRWKDEVTTEKVEQYFSDVDISKLTNSEYNCISVYRRAIYLANYDFENNKVKRGDKIGYAIALSQEQNYSSISFLDVDNIIFEEFMSRTAYIANEPNKLMIFFDTVDRKRGKCKLWLLGNTISRICPYLSDWDLSTTINKLSPGNIVDVAFKQNKNMTLSVEYCKQTDQKSFAIGTSASMISGGKWLSDKQPHLDFSIKSYKPILRIVFVYYDFKFLATLLS
;
A
#
# COMPACT_ATOMS: atom_id res chain seq x y z
N MET A 1 4.10 -2.40 34.30
CA MET A 1 4.07 -3.42 33.24
C MET A 1 3.63 -2.75 31.95
N ARG A 2 4.51 -2.55 30.96
CA ARG A 2 4.12 -2.18 29.62
C ARG A 2 3.40 -3.39 29.03
N GLN A 3 2.11 -3.26 28.73
CA GLN A 3 1.42 -4.26 27.90
C GLN A 3 2.18 -4.34 26.59
N ASP A 4 2.65 -5.53 26.22
CA ASP A 4 3.21 -5.81 24.91
C ASP A 4 2.10 -5.57 23.88
N THR A 5 2.10 -4.37 23.32
CA THR A 5 1.24 -4.07 22.18
C THR A 5 1.67 -4.98 21.03
N ILE A 6 0.77 -5.83 20.57
CA ILE A 6 1.02 -6.69 19.41
C ILE A 6 1.19 -5.77 18.19
N HIS A 7 2.44 -5.53 17.83
CA HIS A 7 2.78 -4.81 16.60
C HIS A 7 2.70 -5.76 15.40
N TYR A 8 2.31 -5.23 14.25
CA TYR A 8 2.33 -5.97 13.00
C TYR A 8 3.71 -6.62 12.75
N ASN A 9 3.71 -7.88 12.31
CA ASN A 9 4.92 -8.60 11.96
C ASN A 9 4.91 -8.99 10.48
N LEU A 10 5.80 -8.36 9.71
CA LEU A 10 5.95 -8.59 8.27
C LEU A 10 6.48 -10.00 7.93
N ASP A 11 7.14 -10.68 8.87
CA ASP A 11 7.82 -11.95 8.59
C ASP A 11 6.84 -13.06 8.19
N GLU A 12 5.59 -12.97 8.63
CA GLU A 12 4.60 -14.01 8.31
C GLU A 12 4.29 -14.00 6.81
N ILE A 13 3.92 -12.87 6.23
CA ILE A 13 3.65 -12.79 4.80
C ILE A 13 4.92 -12.96 3.96
N ASP A 14 6.08 -12.53 4.45
CA ASP A 14 7.35 -12.67 3.73
C ASP A 14 7.78 -14.14 3.51
N LYS A 15 7.39 -15.05 4.43
CA LYS A 15 7.61 -16.50 4.30
C LYS A 15 6.92 -17.12 3.09
N HIS A 16 5.81 -16.54 2.62
CA HIS A 16 5.11 -17.00 1.41
C HIS A 16 5.90 -16.71 0.13
N ASN A 17 6.88 -15.84 0.20
CA ASN A 17 7.82 -15.52 -0.88
C ASN A 17 7.13 -15.11 -2.20
N SER A 18 5.96 -14.51 -2.12
CA SER A 18 5.21 -14.04 -3.30
C SER A 18 5.84 -12.79 -3.90
N LEU A 19 5.69 -12.63 -5.22
CA LEU A 19 6.14 -11.43 -5.94
C LEU A 19 5.26 -10.22 -5.60
N ILE A 20 3.96 -10.44 -5.39
CA ILE A 20 3.03 -9.39 -4.98
C ILE A 20 2.51 -9.71 -3.58
N ASN A 21 2.56 -8.76 -2.68
CA ASN A 21 2.13 -8.89 -1.29
C ASN A 21 1.15 -7.78 -0.94
N LEU A 22 -0.10 -8.15 -0.72
CA LEU A 22 -1.19 -7.26 -0.32
C LEU A 22 -1.36 -7.32 1.20
N ILE A 23 -1.17 -6.19 1.88
CA ILE A 23 -1.26 -6.11 3.33
C ILE A 23 -2.38 -5.15 3.70
N LEU A 24 -3.47 -5.72 4.21
CA LEU A 24 -4.68 -5.01 4.61
C LEU A 24 -4.82 -4.98 6.13
N GLY A 25 -5.32 -3.90 6.68
CA GLY A 25 -5.57 -3.85 8.12
C GLY A 25 -5.92 -2.45 8.61
N GLU A 26 -6.05 -2.34 9.92
CA GLU A 26 -6.36 -1.08 10.58
C GLU A 26 -5.28 -0.01 10.38
N LYS A 27 -5.66 1.24 10.54
CA LYS A 27 -4.72 2.35 10.56
C LYS A 27 -3.85 2.27 11.83
N SER A 28 -2.58 2.66 11.70
CA SER A 28 -1.61 2.70 12.82
C SER A 28 -1.22 1.34 13.45
N GLY A 29 -1.57 0.22 12.80
CA GLY A 29 -1.20 -1.13 13.26
C GLY A 29 0.28 -1.49 13.07
N GLY A 30 1.13 -0.58 12.59
CA GLY A 30 2.58 -0.82 12.42
C GLY A 30 3.02 -1.34 11.04
N LYS A 31 2.09 -1.51 10.07
CA LYS A 31 2.42 -2.00 8.72
C LYS A 31 3.53 -1.18 8.05
N SER A 32 3.32 0.13 7.93
CA SER A 32 4.30 1.04 7.30
C SER A 32 5.62 1.09 8.05
N TYR A 33 5.59 0.99 9.38
CA TYR A 33 6.82 0.92 10.18
C TYR A 33 7.64 -0.33 9.83
N GLN A 34 7.03 -1.51 9.83
CA GLN A 34 7.72 -2.76 9.53
C GLN A 34 8.27 -2.79 8.10
N ILE A 35 7.52 -2.28 7.13
CA ILE A 35 7.97 -2.28 5.74
C ILE A 35 9.15 -1.31 5.52
N LYS A 36 9.11 -0.12 6.13
CA LYS A 36 10.21 0.86 6.08
C LYS A 36 11.50 0.28 6.66
N HIS A 37 11.40 -0.38 7.80
CA HIS A 37 12.54 -1.06 8.42
C HIS A 37 13.04 -2.21 7.56
N LYS A 38 12.23 -3.24 7.37
CA LYS A 38 12.67 -4.53 6.83
C LYS A 38 12.89 -4.56 5.32
N LYS A 39 12.05 -3.84 4.54
CA LYS A 39 12.09 -3.91 3.06
C LYS A 39 12.70 -2.68 2.40
N ALA A 40 12.91 -1.61 3.16
CA ALA A 40 13.65 -0.45 2.67
C ALA A 40 15.06 -0.42 3.28
N VAL A 41 15.20 0.07 4.52
CA VAL A 41 16.52 0.39 5.10
C VAL A 41 17.36 -0.86 5.40
N GLU A 42 16.85 -1.79 6.21
CA GLU A 42 17.59 -3.01 6.57
C GLU A 42 17.91 -3.87 5.34
N TYR A 43 16.98 -3.96 4.39
CA TYR A 43 17.20 -4.70 3.15
C TYR A 43 18.37 -4.12 2.36
N TYR A 44 18.43 -2.79 2.24
CA TYR A 44 19.56 -2.13 1.60
C TYR A 44 20.86 -2.35 2.35
N LEU A 45 20.87 -2.19 3.66
CA LEU A 45 22.09 -2.38 4.47
C LEU A 45 22.66 -3.80 4.29
N LYS A 46 21.78 -4.79 4.24
CA LYS A 46 22.18 -6.21 4.14
C LYS A 46 22.55 -6.64 2.72
N TYR A 47 21.78 -6.25 1.72
CA TYR A 47 21.89 -6.80 0.37
C TYR A 47 22.41 -5.78 -0.66
N LYS A 48 22.56 -4.53 -0.28
CA LYS A 48 22.92 -3.39 -1.16
C LYS A 48 21.98 -3.26 -2.35
N LYS A 49 20.71 -3.70 -2.18
CA LYS A 49 19.64 -3.56 -3.15
C LYS A 49 18.69 -2.45 -2.73
N ARG A 50 18.34 -1.61 -3.69
CA ARG A 50 17.51 -0.43 -3.49
C ARG A 50 16.04 -0.77 -3.46
N PHE A 51 15.24 0.18 -2.99
CA PHE A 51 13.79 0.13 -3.03
C PHE A 51 13.20 1.31 -3.77
N ILE A 52 11.92 1.19 -4.16
CA ILE A 52 11.11 2.30 -4.64
C ILE A 52 9.98 2.51 -3.63
N LEU A 53 9.91 3.73 -3.06
CA LEU A 53 8.70 4.20 -2.40
C LEU A 53 7.76 4.74 -3.48
N LEU A 54 6.68 4.03 -3.71
CA LEU A 54 5.66 4.38 -4.70
C LEU A 54 4.47 5.04 -4.00
N ARG A 55 4.03 6.16 -4.53
CA ARG A 55 2.81 6.85 -4.12
C ARG A 55 1.94 7.07 -5.36
N ARG A 56 0.68 7.40 -5.17
CA ARG A 56 -0.24 7.60 -6.30
C ARG A 56 0.05 8.88 -7.05
N TRP A 57 0.15 10.00 -6.34
CA TRP A 57 0.25 11.33 -6.93
C TRP A 57 1.61 11.97 -6.76
N LYS A 58 1.95 12.89 -7.68
CA LYS A 58 3.24 13.59 -7.68
C LYS A 58 3.50 14.42 -6.42
N ASP A 59 2.47 15.03 -5.89
CA ASP A 59 2.53 15.85 -4.68
C ASP A 59 2.68 15.03 -3.38
N GLU A 60 2.56 13.71 -3.47
CA GLU A 60 2.82 12.81 -2.34
C GLU A 60 4.29 12.37 -2.22
N VAL A 61 5.12 12.66 -3.23
CA VAL A 61 6.54 12.30 -3.27
C VAL A 61 7.46 13.53 -3.25
N THR A 62 7.04 14.59 -2.59
CA THR A 62 7.91 15.74 -2.33
C THR A 62 9.03 15.35 -1.36
N THR A 63 10.16 16.07 -1.41
CA THR A 63 11.28 15.85 -0.50
C THR A 63 10.83 15.79 0.95
N GLU A 64 10.09 16.79 1.38
CA GLU A 64 9.59 16.93 2.75
C GLU A 64 8.70 15.74 3.20
N LYS A 65 7.72 15.35 2.36
CA LYS A 65 6.82 14.22 2.68
C LYS A 65 7.55 12.88 2.75
N VAL A 66 8.54 12.67 1.89
CA VAL A 66 9.33 11.43 1.91
C VAL A 66 10.29 11.39 3.09
N GLU A 67 10.96 12.50 3.43
CA GLU A 67 11.78 12.57 4.64
C GLU A 67 10.94 12.37 5.90
N GLN A 68 9.76 12.99 5.97
CA GLN A 68 8.81 12.78 7.07
C GLN A 68 8.31 11.33 7.15
N TYR A 69 8.10 10.65 6.02
CA TYR A 69 7.70 9.24 6.01
C TYR A 69 8.70 8.33 6.74
N PHE A 70 10.00 8.66 6.71
CA PHE A 70 11.06 7.91 7.39
C PHE A 70 11.43 8.47 8.77
N SER A 71 10.79 9.51 9.26
CA SER A 71 11.17 10.19 10.50
C SER A 71 11.07 9.33 11.76
N ASP A 72 10.27 8.28 11.74
CA ASP A 72 10.10 7.30 12.83
C ASP A 72 11.10 6.13 12.78
N VAL A 73 11.98 6.10 11.76
CA VAL A 73 13.03 5.08 11.62
C VAL A 73 14.31 5.58 12.27
N ASP A 74 14.80 4.86 13.26
CA ASP A 74 16.07 5.18 13.92
C ASP A 74 17.26 4.78 13.03
N ILE A 75 17.62 5.69 12.13
CA ILE A 75 18.72 5.49 11.17
C ILE A 75 20.05 5.31 11.91
N SER A 76 20.29 6.07 12.97
CA SER A 76 21.55 5.95 13.75
C SER A 76 21.72 4.54 14.31
N LYS A 77 20.64 3.99 14.86
CA LYS A 77 20.67 2.62 15.40
C LYS A 77 20.90 1.58 14.31
N LEU A 78 20.20 1.70 13.17
CA LEU A 78 20.31 0.74 12.07
C LEU A 78 21.68 0.77 11.37
N THR A 79 22.36 1.91 11.36
CA THR A 79 23.63 2.10 10.67
C THR A 79 24.83 2.15 11.62
N ASN A 80 24.66 1.78 12.91
CA ASN A 80 25.69 1.89 13.93
C ASN A 80 26.30 3.31 14.00
N SER A 81 25.45 4.33 13.91
CA SER A 81 25.81 5.75 13.92
C SER A 81 26.64 6.23 12.71
N GLU A 82 26.73 5.45 11.63
CA GLU A 82 27.34 5.92 10.39
C GLU A 82 26.51 7.04 9.74
N TYR A 83 25.18 6.95 9.84
CA TYR A 83 24.23 7.95 9.37
C TYR A 83 23.22 8.29 10.47
N ASN A 84 22.65 9.51 10.44
CA ASN A 84 21.67 9.91 11.45
C ASN A 84 20.29 10.28 10.88
N CYS A 85 20.14 10.37 9.56
CA CYS A 85 18.86 10.72 8.94
C CYS A 85 18.71 10.15 7.53
N ILE A 86 17.50 10.30 6.98
CA ILE A 86 17.21 10.14 5.55
C ILE A 86 17.20 11.54 4.92
N SER A 87 17.76 11.66 3.74
CA SER A 87 17.66 12.86 2.91
C SER A 87 17.23 12.52 1.50
N VAL A 88 16.40 13.38 0.91
CA VAL A 88 15.88 13.21 -0.44
C VAL A 88 16.41 14.30 -1.36
N TYR A 89 16.92 13.90 -2.51
CA TYR A 89 17.36 14.84 -3.55
C TYR A 89 16.99 14.31 -4.92
N ARG A 90 16.31 15.12 -5.72
CA ARG A 90 15.85 14.75 -7.08
C ARG A 90 15.19 13.37 -7.14
N ARG A 91 14.31 13.09 -6.15
CA ARG A 91 13.57 11.81 -5.97
C ARG A 91 14.43 10.61 -5.62
N ALA A 92 15.73 10.75 -5.44
CA ALA A 92 16.56 9.71 -4.86
C ALA A 92 16.59 9.84 -3.33
N ILE A 93 16.53 8.72 -2.65
CA ILE A 93 16.53 8.61 -1.18
C ILE A 93 17.93 8.18 -0.75
N TYR A 94 18.48 8.89 0.21
CA TYR A 94 19.84 8.69 0.71
C TYR A 94 19.86 8.48 2.21
N LEU A 95 20.75 7.63 2.69
CA LEU A 95 21.27 7.71 4.06
C LEU A 95 22.13 8.98 4.13
N ALA A 96 22.01 9.74 5.21
CA ALA A 96 22.66 11.04 5.30
C ALA A 96 23.03 11.38 6.75
N ASN A 97 23.91 12.33 6.89
CA ASN A 97 24.24 12.97 8.15
C ASN A 97 23.76 14.43 8.13
N TYR A 98 22.92 14.78 9.07
CA TYR A 98 22.52 16.15 9.34
C TYR A 98 23.44 16.71 10.42
N ASP A 99 24.13 17.79 10.08
CA ASP A 99 24.98 18.57 10.99
C ASP A 99 24.13 19.70 11.60
N PHE A 100 23.79 19.55 12.87
CA PHE A 100 22.94 20.51 13.58
C PHE A 100 23.62 21.84 13.83
N GLU A 101 24.98 21.86 13.94
CA GLU A 101 25.73 23.10 14.20
C GLU A 101 25.78 23.97 12.96
N ASN A 102 26.01 23.37 11.80
CA ASN A 102 26.17 24.07 10.54
C ASN A 102 24.92 24.10 9.67
N ASN A 103 23.83 23.45 10.12
CA ASN A 103 22.59 23.27 9.37
C ASN A 103 22.82 22.72 7.96
N LYS A 104 23.64 21.67 7.85
CA LYS A 104 24.04 21.07 6.58
C LYS A 104 23.73 19.58 6.53
N VAL A 105 23.31 19.11 5.34
CA VAL A 105 23.11 17.69 5.06
C VAL A 105 24.23 17.14 4.20
N LYS A 106 24.93 16.13 4.70
CA LYS A 106 25.90 15.35 3.91
C LYS A 106 25.26 14.03 3.51
N ARG A 107 24.96 13.86 2.23
CA ARG A 107 24.39 12.62 1.68
C ARG A 107 25.47 11.58 1.49
N GLY A 108 25.16 10.35 1.90
CA GLY A 108 25.97 9.15 1.72
C GLY A 108 25.31 8.21 0.68
N ASP A 109 25.07 6.99 1.09
CA ASP A 109 24.56 5.91 0.24
C ASP A 109 23.16 6.23 -0.30
N LYS A 110 22.97 6.10 -1.62
CA LYS A 110 21.65 6.10 -2.24
C LYS A 110 20.97 4.75 -2.02
N ILE A 111 19.87 4.73 -1.26
CA ILE A 111 19.17 3.51 -0.87
C ILE A 111 17.87 3.28 -1.62
N GLY A 112 17.33 4.29 -2.30
CA GLY A 112 16.06 4.12 -2.99
C GLY A 112 15.64 5.31 -3.83
N TYR A 113 14.38 5.25 -4.28
CA TYR A 113 13.74 6.27 -5.09
C TYR A 113 12.32 6.53 -4.57
N ALA A 114 11.84 7.77 -4.70
CA ALA A 114 10.45 8.16 -4.45
C ALA A 114 9.78 8.47 -5.78
N ILE A 115 8.79 7.68 -6.17
CA ILE A 115 8.16 7.72 -7.50
C ILE A 115 6.65 7.85 -7.34
N ALA A 116 6.02 8.66 -8.19
CA ALA A 116 4.58 8.74 -8.31
C ALA A 116 4.07 7.86 -9.46
N LEU A 117 3.10 7.00 -9.20
CA LEU A 117 2.50 6.11 -10.19
C LEU A 117 1.82 6.90 -11.33
N SER A 118 1.28 8.09 -11.04
CA SER A 118 0.74 8.98 -12.06
C SER A 118 1.77 9.44 -13.11
N GLN A 119 3.05 9.18 -12.87
CA GLN A 119 4.16 9.55 -13.74
C GLN A 119 4.97 8.34 -14.24
N GLU A 120 4.40 7.12 -14.19
CA GLU A 120 5.09 5.86 -14.52
C GLU A 120 5.73 5.88 -15.90
N GLN A 121 5.10 6.54 -16.89
CA GLN A 121 5.62 6.64 -18.27
C GLN A 121 6.98 7.32 -18.34
N ASN A 122 7.28 8.26 -17.44
CA ASN A 122 8.57 8.94 -17.39
C ASN A 122 9.74 8.01 -17.02
N TYR A 123 9.42 6.81 -16.55
CA TYR A 123 10.40 5.83 -16.07
C TYR A 123 10.55 4.62 -17.00
N SER A 124 9.79 4.54 -18.09
CA SER A 124 9.74 3.38 -18.99
C SER A 124 11.11 3.02 -19.59
N SER A 125 11.97 4.02 -19.82
CA SER A 125 13.33 3.84 -20.35
C SER A 125 14.42 3.72 -19.27
N ILE A 126 14.05 3.85 -17.98
CA ILE A 126 15.03 3.83 -16.88
C ILE A 126 15.28 2.39 -16.44
N SER A 127 16.53 2.06 -16.16
CA SER A 127 16.91 0.75 -15.64
C SER A 127 16.96 0.76 -14.10
N PHE A 128 16.24 -0.16 -13.47
CA PHE A 128 16.16 -0.35 -12.03
C PHE A 128 16.71 -1.71 -11.60
N LEU A 129 17.77 -2.22 -12.22
CA LEU A 129 18.33 -3.55 -11.97
C LEU A 129 18.82 -3.77 -10.54
N ASP A 130 19.01 -2.70 -9.81
CA ASP A 130 19.44 -2.68 -8.41
C ASP A 130 18.27 -2.55 -7.42
N VAL A 131 17.03 -2.54 -7.91
CA VAL A 131 15.80 -2.48 -7.11
C VAL A 131 15.20 -3.87 -6.95
N ASP A 132 14.98 -4.27 -5.71
CA ASP A 132 14.34 -5.55 -5.37
C ASP A 132 13.01 -5.38 -4.61
N ASN A 133 12.68 -4.18 -4.14
CA ASN A 133 11.41 -3.91 -3.46
C ASN A 133 10.75 -2.66 -4.00
N ILE A 134 9.46 -2.76 -4.33
CA ILE A 134 8.56 -1.63 -4.58
C ILE A 134 7.55 -1.60 -3.43
N ILE A 135 7.46 -0.48 -2.75
CA ILE A 135 6.58 -0.27 -1.60
C ILE A 135 5.51 0.73 -2.03
N PHE A 136 4.30 0.26 -2.24
CA PHE A 136 3.16 1.11 -2.59
C PHE A 136 2.29 1.36 -1.36
N GLU A 137 2.48 2.52 -0.76
CA GLU A 137 1.71 2.97 0.40
C GLU A 137 0.36 3.54 -0.01
N GLU A 138 -0.66 3.22 0.78
CA GLU A 138 -2.03 3.69 0.61
C GLU A 138 -2.62 3.36 -0.77
N PHE A 139 -2.38 2.12 -1.27
CA PHE A 139 -2.96 1.68 -2.54
C PHE A 139 -4.50 1.72 -2.54
N MET A 140 -5.14 1.57 -1.38
CA MET A 140 -6.57 1.83 -1.21
C MET A 140 -6.82 3.30 -0.91
N SER A 141 -7.62 3.95 -1.76
CA SER A 141 -7.91 5.38 -1.65
C SER A 141 -9.30 5.63 -1.06
N ARG A 142 -9.42 6.75 -0.34
CA ARG A 142 -10.72 7.29 0.09
C ARG A 142 -11.37 8.19 -0.95
N THR A 143 -10.59 8.66 -1.92
CA THR A 143 -11.03 9.67 -2.88
C THR A 143 -11.03 9.11 -4.30
N ALA A 144 -9.91 9.18 -4.98
CA ALA A 144 -9.82 8.84 -6.39
C ALA A 144 -8.65 7.90 -6.67
N TYR A 145 -8.77 7.15 -7.75
CA TYR A 145 -7.72 6.35 -8.36
C TYR A 145 -7.31 6.97 -9.70
N ILE A 146 -6.10 6.66 -10.13
CA ILE A 146 -5.67 6.99 -11.49
C ILE A 146 -6.47 6.12 -12.47
N ALA A 147 -6.85 6.66 -13.63
CA ALA A 147 -7.52 5.85 -14.64
C ALA A 147 -6.67 4.62 -14.99
N ASN A 148 -7.27 3.43 -14.93
CA ASN A 148 -6.62 2.14 -15.18
C ASN A 148 -5.40 1.87 -14.26
N GLU A 149 -5.49 2.26 -12.99
CA GLU A 149 -4.37 2.24 -12.04
C GLU A 149 -3.74 0.86 -11.83
N PRO A 150 -4.49 -0.25 -11.67
CA PRO A 150 -3.88 -1.58 -11.52
C PRO A 150 -2.99 -1.97 -12.70
N ASN A 151 -3.43 -1.66 -13.92
CA ASN A 151 -2.66 -1.93 -15.14
C ASN A 151 -1.38 -1.09 -15.22
N LYS A 152 -1.47 0.19 -14.87
CA LYS A 152 -0.31 1.09 -14.79
C LYS A 152 0.71 0.59 -13.77
N LEU A 153 0.22 0.11 -12.62
CA LEU A 153 1.09 -0.49 -11.59
C LEU A 153 1.81 -1.73 -12.12
N MET A 154 1.11 -2.60 -12.84
CA MET A 154 1.72 -3.82 -13.40
C MET A 154 2.73 -3.51 -14.50
N ILE A 155 2.47 -2.52 -15.36
CA ILE A 155 3.43 -2.03 -16.35
C ILE A 155 4.68 -1.45 -15.66
N PHE A 156 4.49 -0.66 -14.60
CA PHE A 156 5.59 -0.12 -13.83
C PHE A 156 6.39 -1.24 -13.13
N PHE A 157 5.71 -2.21 -12.53
CA PHE A 157 6.34 -3.37 -11.90
C PHE A 157 7.19 -4.16 -12.91
N ASP A 158 6.66 -4.47 -14.10
CA ASP A 158 7.42 -5.15 -15.16
C ASP A 158 8.62 -4.31 -15.64
N THR A 159 8.47 -2.99 -15.73
CA THR A 159 9.57 -2.06 -16.05
C THR A 159 10.71 -2.14 -15.03
N VAL A 160 10.39 -2.28 -13.74
CA VAL A 160 11.38 -2.40 -12.67
C VAL A 160 11.98 -3.81 -12.62
N ASP A 161 11.14 -4.83 -12.63
CA ASP A 161 11.61 -6.23 -12.53
C ASP A 161 12.32 -6.71 -13.79
N ARG A 162 11.90 -6.26 -14.98
CA ARG A 162 12.47 -6.67 -16.28
C ARG A 162 12.58 -8.18 -16.44
N LYS A 163 11.54 -8.90 -16.06
CA LYS A 163 11.45 -10.38 -16.14
C LYS A 163 12.48 -11.12 -15.30
N ARG A 164 13.08 -10.46 -14.30
CA ARG A 164 14.03 -11.10 -13.36
C ARG A 164 13.33 -12.05 -12.39
N GLY A 165 12.04 -11.80 -12.10
CA GLY A 165 11.27 -12.54 -11.10
C GLY A 165 11.83 -12.38 -9.68
N LYS A 166 12.47 -11.24 -9.39
CA LYS A 166 13.15 -10.96 -8.10
C LYS A 166 12.56 -9.78 -7.36
N CYS A 167 12.03 -8.80 -8.10
CA CYS A 167 11.44 -7.62 -7.49
C CYS A 167 10.13 -8.00 -6.79
N LYS A 168 9.98 -7.61 -5.53
CA LYS A 168 8.74 -7.78 -4.77
C LYS A 168 7.96 -6.48 -4.73
N LEU A 169 6.65 -6.59 -4.94
CA LEU A 169 5.70 -5.49 -4.82
C LEU A 169 4.93 -5.63 -3.50
N TRP A 170 5.01 -4.63 -2.66
CA TRP A 170 4.36 -4.54 -1.36
C TRP A 170 3.29 -3.46 -1.42
N LEU A 171 2.01 -3.86 -1.37
CA LEU A 171 0.87 -2.95 -1.36
C LEU A 171 0.31 -2.86 0.06
N LEU A 172 0.39 -1.67 0.65
CA LEU A 172 -0.12 -1.43 2.00
C LEU A 172 -1.42 -0.62 1.93
N GLY A 173 -2.47 -1.16 2.53
CA GLY A 173 -3.79 -0.54 2.54
C GLY A 173 -4.45 -0.58 3.90
N ASN A 174 -5.21 0.46 4.19
CA ASN A 174 -6.19 0.42 5.27
C ASN A 174 -7.51 -0.13 4.72
N THR A 175 -8.32 -0.73 5.57
CA THR A 175 -9.63 -1.28 5.21
C THR A 175 -10.65 -0.17 4.94
N ILE A 176 -10.54 0.48 3.78
CA ILE A 176 -11.36 1.63 3.40
C ILE A 176 -12.64 1.16 2.71
N SER A 177 -12.52 0.49 1.57
CA SER A 177 -13.65 0.02 0.78
C SER A 177 -13.30 -1.29 0.08
N ARG A 178 -14.27 -2.22 0.05
CA ARG A 178 -14.16 -3.45 -0.76
C ARG A 178 -14.35 -3.18 -2.25
N ILE A 179 -14.85 -2.00 -2.60
CA ILE A 179 -14.93 -1.52 -3.99
C ILE A 179 -13.61 -0.81 -4.28
N CYS A 180 -12.66 -1.55 -4.82
CA CYS A 180 -11.31 -1.08 -5.11
C CYS A 180 -10.87 -1.66 -6.46
N PRO A 181 -10.32 -0.85 -7.38
CA PRO A 181 -9.91 -1.33 -8.71
C PRO A 181 -8.99 -2.53 -8.67
N TYR A 182 -8.05 -2.58 -7.74
CA TYR A 182 -7.14 -3.72 -7.57
C TYR A 182 -7.86 -5.03 -7.21
N LEU A 183 -8.89 -4.94 -6.36
CA LEU A 183 -9.65 -6.12 -5.95
C LEU A 183 -10.53 -6.64 -7.08
N SER A 184 -11.03 -5.74 -7.93
CA SER A 184 -11.83 -6.09 -9.10
C SER A 184 -10.97 -6.66 -10.23
N ASP A 185 -9.93 -5.94 -10.64
CA ASP A 185 -9.10 -6.31 -11.79
C ASP A 185 -8.29 -7.58 -11.56
N TRP A 186 -7.92 -7.86 -10.30
CA TRP A 186 -7.17 -9.06 -9.93
C TRP A 186 -8.05 -10.19 -9.40
N ASP A 187 -9.37 -10.07 -9.53
CA ASP A 187 -10.38 -11.05 -9.08
C ASP A 187 -10.24 -11.45 -7.59
N LEU A 188 -9.88 -10.48 -6.75
CA LEU A 188 -9.64 -10.70 -5.33
C LEU A 188 -10.88 -10.50 -4.45
N SER A 189 -11.97 -9.99 -5.00
CA SER A 189 -13.16 -9.61 -4.23
C SER A 189 -13.73 -10.80 -3.41
N THR A 190 -13.83 -11.97 -4.02
CA THR A 190 -14.32 -13.18 -3.33
C THR A 190 -13.36 -13.64 -2.22
N THR A 191 -12.06 -13.58 -2.48
CA THR A 191 -11.01 -13.93 -1.52
C THR A 191 -11.04 -13.00 -0.31
N ILE A 192 -11.06 -11.70 -0.55
CA ILE A 192 -11.10 -10.67 0.51
C ILE A 192 -12.38 -10.78 1.36
N ASN A 193 -13.52 -11.11 0.74
CA ASN A 193 -14.79 -11.26 1.47
C ASN A 193 -14.79 -12.44 2.44
N LYS A 194 -13.99 -13.48 2.17
CA LYS A 194 -13.86 -14.67 3.01
C LYS A 194 -12.69 -14.59 3.99
N LEU A 195 -11.77 -13.64 3.78
CA LEU A 195 -10.55 -13.53 4.58
C LEU A 195 -10.86 -12.89 5.94
N SER A 196 -10.50 -13.59 7.00
CA SER A 196 -10.63 -13.10 8.38
C SER A 196 -9.34 -12.46 8.88
N PRO A 197 -9.41 -11.49 9.83
CA PRO A 197 -8.22 -10.91 10.42
C PRO A 197 -7.25 -11.97 10.98
N GLY A 198 -5.97 -11.78 10.72
CA GLY A 198 -4.89 -12.68 11.12
C GLY A 198 -4.58 -13.80 10.13
N ASN A 199 -5.28 -13.85 8.99
CA ASN A 199 -5.06 -14.87 7.98
C ASN A 199 -4.30 -14.32 6.77
N ILE A 200 -3.53 -15.20 6.15
CA ILE A 200 -2.84 -14.98 4.88
C ILE A 200 -3.33 -16.04 3.89
N VAL A 201 -3.53 -15.65 2.66
CA VAL A 201 -3.94 -16.55 1.58
C VAL A 201 -3.12 -16.27 0.32
N ASP A 202 -2.68 -17.35 -0.33
CA ASP A 202 -2.02 -17.26 -1.62
C ASP A 202 -3.03 -17.40 -2.75
N VAL A 203 -2.91 -16.50 -3.73
CA VAL A 203 -3.78 -16.45 -4.89
C VAL A 203 -2.97 -16.78 -6.14
N ALA A 204 -3.46 -17.75 -6.89
CA ALA A 204 -2.89 -18.10 -8.19
C ALA A 204 -3.64 -17.39 -9.32
N PHE A 205 -2.92 -16.73 -10.18
CA PHE A 205 -3.50 -16.11 -11.37
C PHE A 205 -3.65 -17.15 -12.50
N LYS A 206 -4.89 -17.36 -12.95
CA LYS A 206 -5.17 -18.27 -14.06
C LYS A 206 -4.43 -17.89 -15.35
N GLN A 207 -4.26 -16.59 -15.58
CA GLN A 207 -3.65 -16.04 -16.79
C GLN A 207 -2.12 -16.05 -16.75
N ASN A 208 -1.52 -16.09 -15.57
CA ASN A 208 -0.06 -16.08 -15.42
C ASN A 208 0.37 -16.88 -14.18
N LYS A 209 0.68 -18.16 -14.39
CA LYS A 209 1.10 -19.09 -13.35
C LYS A 209 2.44 -18.73 -12.67
N ASN A 210 3.24 -17.88 -13.30
CA ASN A 210 4.53 -17.41 -12.75
C ASN A 210 4.34 -16.24 -11.78
N MET A 211 3.16 -15.60 -11.79
CA MET A 211 2.84 -14.53 -10.87
C MET A 211 2.24 -15.11 -9.59
N THR A 212 2.86 -14.83 -8.47
CA THR A 212 2.39 -15.22 -7.14
C THR A 212 1.94 -13.99 -6.37
N LEU A 213 0.81 -14.10 -5.69
CA LEU A 213 0.24 -13.05 -4.87
C LEU A 213 -0.19 -13.60 -3.52
N SER A 214 0.25 -12.96 -2.44
CA SER A 214 -0.24 -13.22 -1.09
C SER A 214 -1.06 -12.05 -0.58
N VAL A 215 -2.18 -12.36 0.04
CA VAL A 215 -3.05 -11.38 0.69
C VAL A 215 -3.08 -11.65 2.18
N GLU A 216 -2.69 -10.67 2.96
CA GLU A 216 -2.80 -10.67 4.40
C GLU A 216 -3.88 -9.71 4.87
N TYR A 217 -4.76 -10.20 5.73
CA TYR A 217 -5.60 -9.36 6.57
C TYR A 217 -5.02 -9.35 7.98
N CYS A 218 -4.34 -8.28 8.33
CA CYS A 218 -3.61 -8.16 9.60
C CYS A 218 -4.51 -8.44 10.80
N LYS A 219 -3.93 -9.02 11.85
CA LYS A 219 -4.60 -9.12 13.15
C LYS A 219 -4.98 -7.72 13.63
N GLN A 220 -6.11 -7.64 14.30
CA GLN A 220 -6.52 -6.42 14.98
C GLN A 220 -5.59 -6.19 16.17
N THR A 221 -5.27 -4.92 16.42
CA THR A 221 -4.50 -4.55 17.61
C THR A 221 -5.48 -4.12 18.72
N ASP A 222 -5.11 -4.37 19.96
CA ASP A 222 -5.91 -3.94 21.12
C ASP A 222 -5.71 -2.45 21.47
N GLN A 223 -5.21 -1.67 20.50
CA GLN A 223 -4.97 -0.25 20.72
C GLN A 223 -6.28 0.52 20.83
N LYS A 224 -6.40 1.31 21.90
CA LYS A 224 -7.53 2.21 22.09
C LYS A 224 -7.53 3.29 21.02
N SER A 225 -8.65 3.43 20.31
CA SER A 225 -8.87 4.54 19.38
C SER A 225 -9.73 5.60 20.05
N PHE A 226 -9.40 6.85 19.81
CA PHE A 226 -10.22 8.00 20.18
C PHE A 226 -11.13 8.47 19.03
N ALA A 227 -11.18 7.73 17.93
CA ALA A 227 -12.06 8.05 16.80
C ALA A 227 -13.54 7.79 17.16
N ILE A 228 -14.42 8.61 16.61
CA ILE A 228 -15.87 8.53 16.77
C ILE A 228 -16.53 8.31 15.41
N GLY A 229 -17.66 7.62 15.41
CA GLY A 229 -18.45 7.38 14.19
C GLY A 229 -17.92 6.23 13.33
N THR A 230 -18.24 6.25 12.04
CA THR A 230 -17.91 5.17 11.10
C THR A 230 -16.40 4.95 10.89
N SER A 231 -15.60 6.00 11.05
CA SER A 231 -14.13 5.89 10.97
C SER A 231 -13.50 5.17 12.16
N ALA A 232 -14.16 5.14 13.31
CA ALA A 232 -13.66 4.46 14.51
C ALA A 232 -13.39 2.98 14.26
N SER A 233 -14.29 2.30 13.59
CA SER A 233 -14.18 0.86 13.31
C SER A 233 -13.04 0.52 12.34
N MET A 234 -12.71 1.42 11.40
CA MET A 234 -11.55 1.26 10.52
C MET A 234 -10.23 1.51 11.27
N ILE A 235 -10.23 2.51 12.15
CA ILE A 235 -9.00 2.95 12.85
C ILE A 235 -8.63 1.98 13.96
N SER A 236 -9.61 1.46 14.70
CA SER A 236 -9.40 0.65 15.90
C SER A 236 -9.80 -0.81 15.81
N GLY A 237 -10.31 -1.26 14.69
CA GLY A 237 -10.79 -2.63 14.57
C GLY A 237 -10.55 -3.24 13.20
N GLY A 238 -9.80 -2.57 12.33
CA GLY A 238 -9.52 -3.04 10.97
C GLY A 238 -10.76 -3.33 10.13
N LYS A 239 -11.96 -2.92 10.61
CA LYS A 239 -13.21 -3.14 9.88
C LYS A 239 -13.30 -2.20 8.69
N TRP A 240 -13.99 -2.64 7.65
CA TRP A 240 -14.18 -1.85 6.45
C TRP A 240 -14.97 -0.57 6.76
N LEU A 241 -14.46 0.57 6.28
CA LEU A 241 -15.07 1.87 6.53
C LEU A 241 -16.42 2.02 5.81
N SER A 242 -16.56 1.45 4.62
CA SER A 242 -17.76 1.55 3.79
C SER A 242 -18.39 0.17 3.56
N ASP A 243 -18.87 -0.46 4.64
CA ASP A 243 -19.73 -1.65 4.52
C ASP A 243 -21.20 -1.28 4.24
N LYS A 244 -21.56 -0.02 4.45
CA LYS A 244 -22.90 0.48 4.14
C LYS A 244 -22.87 1.19 2.81
N GLN A 245 -23.60 0.65 1.85
CA GLN A 245 -23.94 1.38 0.64
C GLN A 245 -24.86 2.55 1.03
N PRO A 246 -24.75 3.72 0.37
CA PRO A 246 -25.70 4.79 0.60
C PRO A 246 -27.11 4.25 0.34
N HIS A 247 -27.93 4.28 1.36
CA HIS A 247 -29.34 3.94 1.25
C HIS A 247 -30.14 5.24 1.10
N LEU A 248 -31.16 5.18 0.26
CA LEU A 248 -32.15 6.23 0.21
C LEU A 248 -33.00 6.16 1.49
N ASP A 249 -33.19 7.30 2.15
CA ASP A 249 -33.97 7.40 3.40
C ASP A 249 -35.48 7.25 3.21
N PHE A 250 -35.92 6.90 2.01
CA PHE A 250 -37.33 6.71 1.69
C PHE A 250 -37.63 5.31 1.16
N SER A 251 -38.85 4.85 1.38
CA SER A 251 -39.31 3.55 0.91
C SER A 251 -39.58 3.58 -0.59
N ILE A 252 -38.86 2.83 -1.38
CA ILE A 252 -39.10 2.64 -2.82
C ILE A 252 -40.51 2.11 -3.10
N LYS A 253 -41.16 1.46 -2.12
CA LYS A 253 -42.50 0.92 -2.25
C LYS A 253 -43.58 1.98 -2.48
N SER A 254 -43.30 3.24 -2.15
CA SER A 254 -44.23 4.37 -2.31
C SER A 254 -44.24 4.98 -3.71
N TYR A 255 -43.33 4.53 -4.58
CA TYR A 255 -43.14 5.12 -5.92
C TYR A 255 -43.41 4.08 -7.00
N LYS A 256 -43.90 4.54 -8.15
CA LYS A 256 -44.12 3.66 -9.31
C LYS A 256 -42.86 3.63 -10.20
N PRO A 257 -42.34 2.48 -10.57
CA PRO A 257 -41.21 2.43 -11.49
C PRO A 257 -41.67 2.80 -12.90
N ILE A 258 -41.00 3.80 -13.48
CA ILE A 258 -41.22 4.24 -14.87
C ILE A 258 -40.30 3.46 -15.81
N LEU A 259 -39.03 3.28 -15.40
CA LEU A 259 -38.01 2.62 -16.22
C LEU A 259 -37.07 1.82 -15.32
N ARG A 260 -36.71 0.63 -15.78
CA ARG A 260 -35.71 -0.20 -15.15
C ARG A 260 -34.61 -0.52 -16.15
N ILE A 261 -33.39 -0.19 -15.80
CA ILE A 261 -32.21 -0.48 -16.61
C ILE A 261 -31.28 -1.41 -15.81
N VAL A 262 -30.96 -2.54 -16.37
CA VAL A 262 -29.92 -3.42 -15.83
C VAL A 262 -28.63 -3.12 -16.56
N PHE A 263 -27.59 -2.75 -15.83
CA PHE A 263 -26.26 -2.62 -16.38
C PHE A 263 -25.30 -3.51 -15.61
N VAL A 264 -24.29 -3.98 -16.33
CA VAL A 264 -23.24 -4.82 -15.78
C VAL A 264 -21.96 -4.01 -15.74
N TYR A 265 -21.34 -3.94 -14.57
CA TYR A 265 -20.05 -3.31 -14.38
C TYR A 265 -19.14 -4.32 -13.69
N TYR A 266 -18.13 -4.78 -14.38
CA TYR A 266 -17.40 -6.00 -14.05
C TYR A 266 -18.38 -7.19 -13.91
N ASP A 267 -18.27 -7.99 -12.85
CA ASP A 267 -19.18 -9.13 -12.58
C ASP A 267 -20.43 -8.74 -11.77
N PHE A 268 -20.63 -7.45 -11.51
CA PHE A 268 -21.77 -6.97 -10.74
C PHE A 268 -22.89 -6.52 -11.67
N LYS A 269 -24.11 -7.00 -11.37
CA LYS A 269 -25.34 -6.53 -12.01
C LYS A 269 -25.99 -5.45 -11.15
N PHE A 270 -26.21 -4.29 -11.72
CA PHE A 270 -26.88 -3.16 -11.08
C PHE A 270 -28.24 -2.96 -11.72
N LEU A 271 -29.23 -2.66 -10.88
CA LEU A 271 -30.56 -2.26 -11.32
C LEU A 271 -30.75 -0.78 -11.00
N ALA A 272 -30.77 0.05 -12.04
CA ALA A 272 -31.22 1.43 -11.93
C ALA A 272 -32.73 1.49 -12.17
N THR A 273 -33.48 2.10 -11.27
CA THR A 273 -34.93 2.28 -11.38
C THR A 273 -35.26 3.76 -11.33
N LEU A 274 -35.83 4.26 -12.41
CA LEU A 274 -36.44 5.61 -12.41
C LEU A 274 -37.84 5.49 -11.79
N LEU A 275 -38.11 6.31 -10.80
CA LEU A 275 -39.36 6.34 -10.05
C LEU A 275 -40.14 7.62 -10.35
N SER A 276 -41.48 7.54 -10.33
CA SER A 276 -42.38 8.71 -10.42
C SER A 276 -42.92 9.07 -9.05
#